data_bbd795bbbfb26ad800b9d6d71dc823a0
#
_entry.id   bbd795bbbfb26ad800b9d6d71dc823a0
#
_cell.length_a   1.000
_cell.length_b   1.000
_cell.length_c   1.000
_cell.angle_alpha   90.00
_cell.angle_beta   90.00
_cell.angle_gamma   90.00
#
_symmetry.space_group_name_H-M   'P 1'
#
loop_
_entity.id
_entity.type
_entity.pdbx_description
1 polymer ?
#
loop_
_entity_poly.entity_id
_entity_poly.type
_entity_poly.pdbx_seq_one_letter_code
_entity_poly.pdbx_strand_id
1 'polypeptide(L)'
;MFSIDLTYLCRHNIENTAGFNYMNRRYYCMFIVLFFAVLTQAAAAERTFNILFIQSYTSQTPWHSDLNQGLAKGFKESGLKVNITTEYLDADFWAFNSEKVIMRRFCQRARDRQTDLIVTASDEAFYTLFACGDSLPLQIPVVFFGIKYPDTKLITAHPNVCGFTANPDFDVILRQAQKIFPVSYT
;
A
#
# COMPACT_ATOMS: atom_id res chain seq x y z
N MET A 1 -13.91 1.73 -41.28
CA MET A 1 -14.05 0.33 -41.65
C MET A 1 -13.29 0.15 -42.97
N PHE A 2 -11.97 0.02 -42.88
CA PHE A 2 -11.10 -0.31 -44.02
C PHE A 2 -10.40 -1.63 -43.66
N SER A 3 -10.88 -2.70 -44.28
CA SER A 3 -10.25 -4.01 -44.25
C SER A 3 -9.15 -4.00 -45.30
N ILE A 4 -7.90 -4.01 -44.88
CA ILE A 4 -6.76 -4.21 -45.78
C ILE A 4 -6.56 -5.72 -45.90
N ASP A 5 -6.87 -6.25 -47.06
CA ASP A 5 -6.72 -7.65 -47.40
C ASP A 5 -5.23 -7.96 -47.57
N LEU A 6 -4.63 -8.56 -46.53
CA LEU A 6 -3.22 -8.95 -46.51
C LEU A 6 -2.84 -10.07 -47.54
N THR A 7 -3.82 -10.67 -48.19
CA THR A 7 -3.61 -11.75 -49.16
C THR A 7 -3.14 -11.25 -50.53
N TYR A 8 -3.38 -9.96 -50.82
CA TYR A 8 -3.01 -9.39 -52.13
C TYR A 8 -1.54 -8.98 -52.23
N LEU A 9 -0.87 -8.73 -51.10
CA LEU A 9 0.54 -8.33 -51.08
C LEU A 9 1.53 -9.53 -51.18
N CYS A 10 1.06 -10.74 -50.91
CA CYS A 10 1.93 -11.93 -50.99
C CYS A 10 2.02 -12.58 -52.38
N ARG A 11 1.22 -12.15 -53.37
CA ARG A 11 1.15 -12.88 -54.65
C ARG A 11 1.92 -12.26 -55.83
N HIS A 12 2.44 -11.06 -55.67
CA HIS A 12 3.05 -10.34 -56.80
C HIS A 12 4.58 -10.18 -56.76
N ASN A 13 5.30 -10.87 -55.86
CA ASN A 13 6.77 -10.72 -55.74
C ASN A 13 7.52 -12.05 -55.67
N ILE A 14 7.01 -13.12 -56.33
CA ILE A 14 7.66 -14.45 -56.28
C ILE A 14 8.43 -14.80 -57.57
N GLU A 15 8.54 -13.93 -58.53
CA GLU A 15 9.20 -14.31 -59.79
C GLU A 15 10.45 -13.50 -60.19
N ASN A 16 11.30 -13.06 -59.28
CA ASN A 16 12.69 -12.68 -59.67
C ASN A 16 13.56 -12.43 -58.43
N THR A 17 14.08 -13.46 -57.79
CA THR A 17 15.40 -13.45 -57.13
C THR A 17 15.64 -14.76 -56.39
N ALA A 18 15.82 -15.83 -57.14
CA ALA A 18 16.28 -17.11 -56.64
C ALA A 18 17.81 -17.08 -56.45
N GLY A 19 18.30 -16.47 -55.41
CA GLY A 19 19.73 -16.52 -55.11
C GLY A 19 20.19 -15.73 -53.87
N PHE A 20 19.46 -14.70 -53.45
CA PHE A 20 19.97 -13.78 -52.44
C PHE A 20 19.20 -13.80 -51.10
N ASN A 21 18.12 -14.55 -51.02
CA ASN A 21 17.15 -14.36 -49.92
C ASN A 21 17.16 -15.36 -48.76
N TYR A 22 17.96 -16.46 -48.85
CA TYR A 22 17.90 -17.47 -47.77
C TYR A 22 18.72 -17.10 -46.54
N MET A 23 19.81 -16.36 -46.75
CA MET A 23 20.69 -15.93 -45.68
C MET A 23 20.07 -14.73 -44.89
N ASN A 24 19.40 -13.82 -45.60
CA ASN A 24 18.73 -12.65 -44.97
C ASN A 24 17.53 -13.03 -44.10
N ARG A 25 16.75 -14.05 -44.50
CA ARG A 25 15.55 -14.45 -43.73
C ARG A 25 15.88 -15.00 -42.33
N ARG A 26 17.00 -15.70 -42.18
CA ARG A 26 17.46 -16.18 -40.85
C ARG A 26 17.89 -15.03 -39.95
N TYR A 27 18.56 -14.03 -40.50
CA TYR A 27 18.97 -12.85 -39.76
C TYR A 27 17.78 -11.97 -39.37
N TYR A 28 16.78 -11.82 -40.24
CA TYR A 28 15.54 -11.11 -39.89
C TYR A 28 14.76 -11.80 -38.76
N CYS A 29 14.59 -13.11 -38.79
CA CYS A 29 13.97 -13.85 -37.71
C CYS A 29 14.77 -13.72 -36.41
N MET A 30 16.09 -13.77 -36.48
CA MET A 30 16.95 -13.59 -35.30
C MET A 30 16.89 -12.18 -34.76
N PHE A 31 16.85 -11.16 -35.63
CA PHE A 31 16.65 -9.75 -35.20
C PHE A 31 15.29 -9.51 -34.60
N ILE A 32 14.21 -10.09 -35.12
CA ILE A 32 12.87 -9.99 -34.56
C ILE A 32 12.80 -10.65 -33.18
N VAL A 33 13.39 -11.85 -33.03
CA VAL A 33 13.44 -12.54 -31.72
C VAL A 33 14.29 -11.77 -30.72
N LEU A 34 15.44 -11.21 -31.14
CA LEU A 34 16.28 -10.36 -30.29
C LEU A 34 15.54 -9.06 -29.88
N PHE A 35 14.85 -8.44 -30.82
CA PHE A 35 14.07 -7.22 -30.58
C PHE A 35 12.90 -7.46 -29.59
N PHE A 36 12.19 -8.59 -29.76
CA PHE A 36 11.18 -9.00 -28.79
C PHE A 36 11.77 -9.39 -27.42
N ALA A 37 12.94 -10.02 -27.38
CA ALA A 37 13.63 -10.35 -26.13
C ALA A 37 14.10 -9.08 -25.37
N VAL A 38 14.52 -8.03 -26.09
CA VAL A 38 14.87 -6.74 -25.48
C VAL A 38 13.63 -6.00 -24.97
N LEU A 39 12.51 -6.08 -25.69
CA LEU A 39 11.24 -5.48 -25.24
C LEU A 39 10.67 -6.14 -23.98
N THR A 40 10.87 -7.44 -23.79
CA THR A 40 10.42 -8.14 -22.59
C THR A 40 11.24 -7.80 -21.34
N GLN A 41 12.48 -7.37 -21.47
CA GLN A 41 13.32 -6.94 -20.36
C GLN A 41 12.99 -5.51 -19.86
N ALA A 42 12.37 -4.67 -20.69
CA ALA A 42 12.00 -3.31 -20.33
C ALA A 42 10.75 -3.22 -19.42
N ALA A 43 10.04 -4.33 -19.16
CA ALA A 43 8.76 -4.34 -18.47
C ALA A 43 8.83 -4.58 -16.95
N ALA A 44 9.99 -4.84 -16.40
CA ALA A 44 10.18 -4.97 -14.94
C ALA A 44 10.70 -3.68 -14.32
N ALA A 45 10.06 -2.55 -14.62
CA ALA A 45 10.26 -1.35 -13.79
C ALA A 45 9.81 -1.69 -12.38
N GLU A 46 10.76 -1.79 -11.46
CA GLU A 46 10.52 -2.13 -10.07
C GLU A 46 9.58 -1.08 -9.46
N ARG A 47 8.31 -1.46 -9.26
CA ARG A 47 7.27 -0.56 -8.79
C ARG A 47 7.60 -0.09 -7.37
N THR A 48 7.62 1.20 -7.16
CA THR A 48 7.69 1.80 -5.81
C THR A 48 6.27 2.03 -5.30
N PHE A 49 5.96 1.51 -4.11
CA PHE A 49 4.66 1.67 -3.47
C PHE A 49 4.66 2.89 -2.56
N ASN A 50 3.64 3.74 -2.68
CA ASN A 50 3.45 4.89 -1.82
C ASN A 50 2.53 4.52 -0.65
N ILE A 51 3.02 4.69 0.56
CA ILE A 51 2.32 4.31 1.79
C ILE A 51 2.06 5.57 2.62
N LEU A 52 0.79 5.77 2.97
CA LEU A 52 0.41 6.76 3.97
C LEU A 52 0.31 6.09 5.33
N PHE A 53 1.14 6.49 6.28
CA PHE A 53 1.09 6.03 7.65
C PHE A 53 0.51 7.11 8.55
N ILE A 54 -0.67 6.87 9.13
CA ILE A 54 -1.37 7.82 10.00
C ILE A 54 -1.28 7.33 11.43
N GLN A 55 -0.71 8.16 12.30
CA GLN A 55 -0.59 7.90 13.72
C GLN A 55 -1.58 8.78 14.49
N SER A 56 -2.21 8.22 15.54
CA SER A 56 -3.19 8.94 16.34
C SER A 56 -2.60 10.11 17.12
N TYR A 57 -1.37 9.95 17.64
CA TYR A 57 -0.76 10.89 18.58
C TYR A 57 0.49 11.54 17.99
N THR A 58 1.08 12.47 18.76
CA THR A 58 2.25 13.24 18.33
C THR A 58 3.49 12.37 18.09
N SER A 59 4.40 12.87 17.27
CA SER A 59 5.69 12.23 16.99
C SER A 59 6.58 12.05 18.23
N GLN A 60 6.31 12.77 19.32
CA GLN A 60 7.09 12.73 20.54
C GLN A 60 6.75 11.55 21.46
N THR A 61 5.69 10.81 21.16
CA THR A 61 5.29 9.63 21.93
C THR A 61 6.32 8.50 21.70
N PRO A 62 6.98 7.97 22.75
CA PRO A 62 8.13 7.07 22.63
C PRO A 62 7.89 5.84 21.75
N TRP A 63 6.72 5.20 21.87
CA TRP A 63 6.38 4.01 21.08
C TRP A 63 6.17 4.28 19.57
N HIS A 64 5.95 5.54 19.16
CA HIS A 64 5.84 5.92 17.74
C HIS A 64 7.17 5.75 17.00
N SER A 65 8.30 6.01 17.65
CA SER A 65 9.61 5.73 17.08
C SER A 65 9.78 4.25 16.76
N ASP A 66 9.38 3.38 17.70
CA ASP A 66 9.49 1.92 17.54
C ASP A 66 8.57 1.42 16.41
N LEU A 67 7.37 1.99 16.30
CA LEU A 67 6.45 1.68 15.19
C LEU A 67 7.01 2.08 13.84
N ASN A 68 7.54 3.29 13.72
CA ASN A 68 8.17 3.78 12.50
C ASN A 68 9.36 2.87 12.09
N GLN A 69 10.21 2.50 13.05
CA GLN A 69 11.34 1.61 12.82
C GLN A 69 10.88 0.21 12.43
N GLY A 70 9.88 -0.34 13.13
CA GLY A 70 9.29 -1.65 12.84
C GLY A 70 8.71 -1.73 11.45
N LEU A 71 7.94 -0.71 11.06
CA LEU A 71 7.34 -0.62 9.72
C LEU A 71 8.41 -0.53 8.62
N ALA A 72 9.38 0.37 8.80
CA ALA A 72 10.47 0.54 7.84
C ALA A 72 11.33 -0.74 7.72
N LYS A 73 11.62 -1.42 8.85
CA LYS A 73 12.34 -2.68 8.88
C LYS A 73 11.57 -3.77 8.14
N GLY A 74 10.26 -3.93 8.40
CA GLY A 74 9.44 -4.93 7.75
C GLY A 74 9.41 -4.76 6.22
N PHE A 75 9.27 -3.54 5.72
CA PHE A 75 9.34 -3.30 4.29
C PHE A 75 10.73 -3.55 3.70
N LYS A 76 11.79 -3.19 4.41
CA LYS A 76 13.16 -3.48 3.97
C LYS A 76 13.40 -4.99 3.87
N GLU A 77 12.93 -5.77 4.82
CA GLU A 77 13.06 -7.23 4.84
C GLU A 77 12.20 -7.91 3.77
N SER A 78 11.07 -7.31 3.40
CA SER A 78 10.22 -7.81 2.31
C SER A 78 10.82 -7.62 0.91
N GLY A 79 11.85 -6.79 0.76
CA GLY A 79 12.45 -6.43 -0.52
C GLY A 79 11.60 -5.47 -1.38
N LEU A 80 10.48 -4.99 -0.86
CA LEU A 80 9.62 -4.04 -1.56
C LEU A 80 10.22 -2.62 -1.51
N LYS A 81 10.21 -1.93 -2.63
CA LYS A 81 10.50 -0.50 -2.68
C LYS A 81 9.28 0.28 -2.22
N VAL A 82 9.42 1.02 -1.14
CA VAL A 82 8.32 1.80 -0.56
C VAL A 82 8.74 3.24 -0.27
N ASN A 83 7.79 4.13 -0.44
CA ASN A 83 7.82 5.53 0.00
C ASN A 83 6.82 5.66 1.14
N ILE A 84 7.28 5.86 2.37
CA ILE A 84 6.40 6.02 3.53
C ILE A 84 6.28 7.51 3.86
N THR A 85 5.04 8.00 3.84
CA THR A 85 4.71 9.34 4.35
C THR A 85 3.99 9.15 5.67
N THR A 86 4.57 9.67 6.76
CA THR A 86 3.94 9.64 8.08
C THR A 86 3.21 10.95 8.35
N GLU A 87 1.97 10.84 8.80
CA GLU A 87 1.12 11.96 9.23
C GLU A 87 0.66 11.70 10.67
N TYR A 88 0.59 12.75 11.47
CA TYR A 88 0.16 12.69 12.87
C TYR A 88 -1.16 13.41 13.02
N LEU A 89 -2.16 12.72 13.60
CA LEU A 89 -3.48 13.28 13.83
C LEU A 89 -3.49 14.21 15.03
N ASP A 90 -2.54 14.02 15.96
CA ASP A 90 -2.41 14.77 17.21
C ASP A 90 -3.72 14.78 18.02
N ALA A 91 -4.35 13.62 18.15
CA ALA A 91 -5.68 13.45 18.74
C ALA A 91 -5.78 13.96 20.20
N ASP A 92 -4.67 14.07 20.92
CA ASP A 92 -4.63 14.64 22.27
C ASP A 92 -4.91 16.15 22.29
N PHE A 93 -4.75 16.84 21.15
CA PHE A 93 -4.87 18.30 21.07
C PHE A 93 -6.15 18.78 20.39
N TRP A 94 -6.84 17.90 19.66
CA TRP A 94 -7.96 18.29 18.82
C TRP A 94 -9.27 17.67 19.27
N ALA A 95 -10.35 18.42 19.14
CA ALA A 95 -11.69 17.85 19.24
C ALA A 95 -11.98 16.99 17.99
N PHE A 96 -12.77 15.94 18.14
CA PHE A 96 -13.11 14.96 17.10
C PHE A 96 -13.56 15.58 15.75
N ASN A 97 -14.29 16.68 15.78
CA ASN A 97 -14.69 17.36 14.55
C ASN A 97 -13.50 18.02 13.81
N SER A 98 -12.51 18.52 14.55
CA SER A 98 -11.29 19.09 13.98
C SER A 98 -10.41 17.99 13.39
N GLU A 99 -10.34 16.84 14.05
CA GLU A 99 -9.63 15.64 13.54
C GLU A 99 -10.17 15.20 12.18
N LYS A 100 -11.51 15.22 11.99
CA LYS A 100 -12.12 14.90 10.67
C LYS A 100 -11.69 15.86 9.57
N VAL A 101 -11.50 17.14 9.89
CA VAL A 101 -11.01 18.13 8.92
C VAL A 101 -9.55 17.85 8.56
N ILE A 102 -8.73 17.55 9.56
CA ILE A 102 -7.32 17.19 9.38
C ILE A 102 -7.22 15.91 8.55
N MET A 103 -8.00 14.89 8.90
CA MET A 103 -8.02 13.60 8.20
C MET A 103 -8.41 13.75 6.72
N ARG A 104 -9.40 14.59 6.38
CA ARG A 104 -9.73 14.89 4.97
C ARG A 104 -8.55 15.50 4.21
N ARG A 105 -7.73 16.34 4.86
CA ARG A 105 -6.50 16.87 4.25
C ARG A 105 -5.46 15.77 4.03
N PHE A 106 -5.36 14.80 4.95
CA PHE A 106 -4.50 13.62 4.76
C PHE A 106 -4.96 12.80 3.55
N CYS A 107 -6.26 12.52 3.44
CA CYS A 107 -6.83 11.82 2.28
C CYS A 107 -6.58 12.58 0.97
N GLN A 108 -6.70 13.91 0.96
CA GLN A 108 -6.40 14.69 -0.24
C GLN A 108 -4.93 14.56 -0.64
N ARG A 109 -3.99 14.72 0.31
CA ARG A 109 -2.55 14.53 0.03
C ARG A 109 -2.22 13.10 -0.41
N ALA A 110 -2.94 12.11 0.12
CA ALA A 110 -2.79 10.72 -0.29
C ALA A 110 -3.16 10.51 -1.77
N ARG A 111 -4.23 11.14 -2.24
CA ARG A 111 -4.60 11.12 -3.68
C ARG A 111 -3.54 11.79 -4.54
N ASP A 112 -3.07 12.98 -4.15
CA ASP A 112 -2.07 13.72 -4.89
C ASP A 112 -0.76 12.93 -5.04
N ARG A 113 -0.44 12.07 -4.05
CA ARG A 113 0.73 11.20 -4.04
C ARG A 113 0.49 9.80 -4.60
N GLN A 114 -0.71 9.52 -5.10
CA GLN A 114 -1.08 8.19 -5.60
C GLN A 114 -0.77 7.08 -4.58
N THR A 115 -1.28 7.25 -3.36
CA THR A 115 -1.07 6.30 -2.26
C THR A 115 -1.66 4.94 -2.60
N ASP A 116 -0.88 3.88 -2.43
CA ASP A 116 -1.25 2.49 -2.69
C ASP A 116 -1.80 1.78 -1.45
N LEU A 117 -1.41 2.23 -0.26
CA LEU A 117 -1.77 1.63 1.03
C LEU A 117 -1.88 2.70 2.12
N ILE A 118 -2.94 2.64 2.92
CA ILE A 118 -3.02 3.39 4.17
C ILE A 118 -2.71 2.44 5.33
N VAL A 119 -1.86 2.89 6.24
CA VAL A 119 -1.59 2.22 7.51
C VAL A 119 -2.02 3.15 8.63
N THR A 120 -2.79 2.66 9.60
CA THR A 120 -3.22 3.45 10.77
C THR A 120 -2.72 2.84 12.07
N ALA A 121 -2.33 3.68 13.02
CA ALA A 121 -1.91 3.28 14.35
C ALA A 121 -2.84 3.86 15.41
N SER A 122 -3.42 2.98 16.24
CA SER A 122 -4.38 3.23 17.31
C SER A 122 -5.80 3.58 16.84
N ASP A 123 -6.71 3.68 17.81
CA ASP A 123 -8.15 3.80 17.59
C ASP A 123 -8.51 5.10 16.85
N GLU A 124 -7.98 6.23 17.29
CA GLU A 124 -8.35 7.57 16.79
C GLU A 124 -8.06 7.74 15.31
N ALA A 125 -6.86 7.34 14.85
CA ALA A 125 -6.50 7.41 13.44
C ALA A 125 -7.40 6.53 12.58
N PHE A 126 -7.68 5.30 13.02
CA PHE A 126 -8.52 4.38 12.29
C PHE A 126 -9.98 4.86 12.20
N TYR A 127 -10.59 5.17 13.33
CA TYR A 127 -12.00 5.56 13.34
C TYR A 127 -12.24 6.92 12.68
N THR A 128 -11.34 7.88 12.88
CA THR A 128 -11.44 9.18 12.21
C THR A 128 -11.29 9.06 10.69
N LEU A 129 -10.45 8.12 10.20
CA LEU A 129 -10.30 7.86 8.77
C LEU A 129 -11.64 7.47 8.12
N PHE A 130 -12.42 6.59 8.75
CA PHE A 130 -13.73 6.18 8.25
C PHE A 130 -14.84 7.21 8.56
N ALA A 131 -14.70 7.97 9.64
CA ALA A 131 -15.68 8.97 10.05
C ALA A 131 -15.53 10.33 9.35
N CYS A 132 -14.43 10.58 8.65
CA CYS A 132 -14.18 11.87 8.01
C CYS A 132 -15.06 12.14 6.78
N GLY A 133 -15.75 11.11 6.26
CA GLY A 133 -16.63 11.20 5.10
C GLY A 133 -15.91 11.25 3.75
N ASP A 134 -14.62 10.89 3.72
CA ASP A 134 -13.86 10.76 2.49
C ASP A 134 -13.99 9.33 1.92
N SER A 135 -14.03 9.19 0.59
CA SER A 135 -14.17 7.89 -0.08
C SER A 135 -12.86 7.12 -0.24
N LEU A 136 -11.71 7.74 0.01
CA LEU A 136 -10.41 7.12 -0.21
C LEU A 136 -10.21 5.80 0.54
N PRO A 137 -10.57 5.69 1.85
CA PRO A 137 -10.39 4.43 2.59
C PRO A 137 -11.29 3.29 2.09
N LEU A 138 -12.25 3.57 1.22
CA LEU A 138 -13.08 2.55 0.56
C LEU A 138 -12.47 2.06 -0.76
N GLN A 139 -11.47 2.75 -1.29
CA GLN A 139 -10.91 2.52 -2.62
C GLN A 139 -9.53 1.86 -2.58
N ILE A 140 -8.77 2.06 -1.52
CA ILE A 140 -7.42 1.52 -1.36
C ILE A 140 -7.33 0.63 -0.12
N PRO A 141 -6.38 -0.31 -0.05
CA PRO A 141 -6.18 -1.13 1.13
C PRO A 141 -5.87 -0.30 2.37
N VAL A 142 -6.46 -0.71 3.51
CA VAL A 142 -6.20 -0.12 4.82
C VAL A 142 -5.74 -1.20 5.78
N VAL A 143 -4.58 -1.01 6.38
CA VAL A 143 -4.06 -1.88 7.44
C VAL A 143 -4.03 -1.10 8.75
N PHE A 144 -4.61 -1.66 9.79
CA PHE A 144 -4.58 -1.06 11.11
C PHE A 144 -3.76 -1.89 12.10
N PHE A 145 -3.22 -1.24 13.12
CA PHE A 145 -2.66 -1.91 14.28
C PHE A 145 -2.85 -1.10 15.56
N GLY A 146 -2.90 -1.81 16.68
CA GLY A 146 -3.04 -1.20 18.00
C GLY A 146 -4.44 -0.73 18.33
N ILE A 147 -5.49 -1.20 17.62
CA ILE A 147 -6.87 -0.90 17.99
C ILE A 147 -7.23 -1.67 19.26
N LYS A 148 -7.64 -0.97 20.29
CA LYS A 148 -8.05 -1.53 21.60
C LYS A 148 -9.50 -1.98 21.59
N TYR A 149 -10.36 -1.24 20.90
CA TYR A 149 -11.82 -1.47 20.87
C TYR A 149 -12.28 -1.68 19.42
N PRO A 150 -12.06 -2.88 18.84
CA PRO A 150 -12.36 -3.12 17.43
C PRO A 150 -13.88 -3.12 17.19
N ASP A 151 -14.35 -2.24 16.31
CA ASP A 151 -15.69 -2.33 15.73
C ASP A 151 -15.68 -3.40 14.63
N THR A 152 -16.07 -4.62 14.99
CA THR A 152 -16.11 -5.76 14.08
C THR A 152 -17.07 -5.53 12.91
N LYS A 153 -18.15 -4.76 13.09
CA LYS A 153 -19.09 -4.43 12.01
C LYS A 153 -18.45 -3.53 10.98
N LEU A 154 -17.73 -2.50 11.41
CA LEU A 154 -16.99 -1.63 10.52
C LEU A 154 -15.94 -2.41 9.73
N ILE A 155 -15.15 -3.23 10.42
CA ILE A 155 -14.06 -4.00 9.80
C ILE A 155 -14.61 -5.02 8.78
N THR A 156 -15.65 -5.78 9.15
CA THR A 156 -16.22 -6.79 8.26
C THR A 156 -17.00 -6.21 7.08
N ALA A 157 -17.51 -4.98 7.20
CA ALA A 157 -18.18 -4.28 6.10
C ALA A 157 -17.21 -3.82 5.00
N HIS A 158 -15.89 -3.79 5.27
CA HIS A 158 -14.88 -3.27 4.36
C HIS A 158 -13.84 -4.36 4.02
N PRO A 159 -13.99 -5.08 2.90
CA PRO A 159 -13.11 -6.21 2.54
C PRO A 159 -11.65 -5.79 2.26
N ASN A 160 -11.41 -4.51 2.05
CA ASN A 160 -10.08 -3.93 1.87
C ASN A 160 -9.41 -3.51 3.20
N VAL A 161 -10.02 -3.85 4.35
CA VAL A 161 -9.54 -3.49 5.69
C VAL A 161 -9.09 -4.74 6.43
N CYS A 162 -7.86 -4.74 6.94
CA CYS A 162 -7.34 -5.78 7.83
C CYS A 162 -6.36 -5.20 8.84
N GLY A 163 -5.97 -5.97 9.86
CA GLY A 163 -4.97 -5.50 10.81
C GLY A 163 -4.92 -6.29 12.11
N PHE A 164 -4.26 -5.67 13.09
CA PHE A 164 -3.98 -6.27 14.38
C PHE A 164 -4.58 -5.43 15.51
N THR A 165 -5.31 -6.09 16.41
CA THR A 165 -5.88 -5.46 17.60
C THR A 165 -4.89 -5.54 18.77
N ALA A 166 -4.88 -4.53 19.63
CA ALA A 166 -4.21 -4.57 20.91
C ALA A 166 -5.20 -5.10 21.96
N ASN A 167 -5.05 -6.34 22.37
CA ASN A 167 -5.80 -6.91 23.49
C ASN A 167 -4.91 -6.91 24.73
N PRO A 168 -4.96 -5.88 25.59
CA PRO A 168 -4.26 -5.92 26.87
C PRO A 168 -4.89 -7.01 27.74
N ASP A 169 -4.10 -7.99 28.17
CA ASP A 169 -4.52 -8.96 29.16
C ASP A 169 -4.48 -8.29 30.55
N PHE A 170 -5.61 -7.71 30.94
CA PHE A 170 -5.72 -7.02 32.21
C PHE A 170 -5.49 -7.93 33.40
N ASP A 171 -5.81 -9.23 33.31
CA ASP A 171 -5.59 -10.18 34.39
C ASP A 171 -4.08 -10.42 34.60
N VAL A 172 -3.32 -10.52 33.54
CA VAL A 172 -1.85 -10.64 33.60
C VAL A 172 -1.24 -9.36 34.14
N ILE A 173 -1.68 -8.19 33.66
CA ILE A 173 -1.20 -6.88 34.09
C ILE A 173 -1.46 -6.68 35.59
N LEU A 174 -2.69 -6.95 36.03
CA LEU A 174 -3.08 -6.82 37.45
C LEU A 174 -2.29 -7.79 38.35
N ARG A 175 -2.10 -9.04 37.94
CA ARG A 175 -1.28 -10.01 38.68
C ARG A 175 0.19 -9.58 38.76
N GLN A 176 0.72 -8.98 37.72
CA GLN A 176 2.09 -8.43 37.78
C GLN A 176 2.18 -7.20 38.66
N ALA A 177 1.20 -6.28 38.56
CA ALA A 177 1.13 -5.10 39.42
C ALA A 177 1.02 -5.48 40.92
N GLN A 178 0.23 -6.52 41.26
CA GLN A 178 0.13 -7.04 42.63
C GLN A 178 1.45 -7.62 43.17
N LYS A 179 2.30 -8.17 42.33
CA LYS A 179 3.65 -8.64 42.74
C LYS A 179 4.59 -7.48 43.08
N ILE A 180 4.42 -6.34 42.39
CA ILE A 180 5.26 -5.15 42.58
C ILE A 180 4.73 -4.31 43.75
N PHE A 181 3.41 -4.21 43.87
CA PHE A 181 2.71 -3.48 44.88
C PHE A 181 1.72 -4.41 45.62
N PRO A 182 2.18 -5.13 46.67
CA PRO A 182 1.28 -5.99 47.43
C PRO A 182 0.24 -5.15 48.18
N VAL A 183 -0.89 -4.90 47.53
CA VAL A 183 -2.07 -4.26 48.15
C VAL A 183 -2.95 -5.36 48.71
N SER A 184 -3.10 -5.43 50.02
CA SER A 184 -4.11 -6.24 50.66
C SER A 184 -5.41 -5.45 50.68
N TYR A 185 -6.41 -5.90 49.96
CA TYR A 185 -7.79 -5.43 50.16
C TYR A 185 -8.39 -6.13 51.38
N THR A 186 -8.49 -5.42 52.47
CA THR A 186 -9.30 -5.81 53.59
C THR A 186 -10.68 -5.19 53.49
#